data_2204b87bff70555c0be4a13a9e3191be
#
_entry.id   2204b87bff70555c0be4a13a9e3191be
#
_cell.length_a   1.000
_cell.length_b   1.000
_cell.length_c   1.000
_cell.angle_alpha   90.00
_cell.angle_beta   90.00
_cell.angle_gamma   90.00
#
_symmetry.space_group_name_H-M   'P 1'
#
loop_
_entity.id
_entity.type
_entity.pdbx_description
1 polymer ?
#
loop_
_entity_poly.entity_id
_entity_poly.type
_entity_poly.pdbx_seq_one_letter_code
_entity_poly.pdbx_strand_id
1 'polypeptide(L)'
;MAIITKITRQKNNPERYNIYIEEKYAFAVDESLLVKYQLSKDKDLEGFERDEIVFDDEVRKAFNKALDFLSFRMRSEHEVKKKLLDAEYGEAVVLEAIQKLYHLG
;
A
#
# COMPACT_ATOMS: atom_id res chain seq x y z
N MET A 1 -12.23 4.44 19.11
CA MET A 1 -12.74 3.28 18.38
C MET A 1 -12.92 3.63 16.90
N ALA A 2 -12.51 2.72 16.03
CA ALA A 2 -12.62 2.93 14.60
C ALA A 2 -13.16 1.66 13.97
N ILE A 3 -14.49 1.57 13.94
CA ILE A 3 -15.19 0.37 13.47
C ILE A 3 -15.34 0.42 11.95
N ILE A 4 -14.91 -0.63 11.27
CA ILE A 4 -15.13 -0.73 9.82
C ILE A 4 -16.61 -1.01 9.59
N THR A 5 -17.28 -0.09 8.89
CA THR A 5 -18.71 -0.21 8.64
C THR A 5 -19.04 -0.74 7.26
N LYS A 6 -18.10 -0.62 6.32
CA LYS A 6 -18.34 -1.03 4.95
C LYS A 6 -17.03 -1.24 4.20
N ILE A 7 -16.98 -2.21 3.32
CA ILE A 7 -15.85 -2.48 2.44
C ILE A 7 -16.41 -2.66 1.03
N THR A 8 -15.92 -1.87 0.06
CA THR A 8 -16.39 -1.97 -1.32
C THR A 8 -15.21 -2.13 -2.28
N ARG A 9 -15.41 -2.92 -3.33
CA ARG A 9 -14.43 -3.09 -4.39
C ARG A 9 -14.49 -1.88 -5.33
N GLN A 10 -13.34 -1.38 -5.75
CA GLN A 10 -13.29 -0.27 -6.72
C GLN A 10 -13.65 -0.76 -8.11
N LYS A 11 -14.42 0.03 -8.83
CA LYS A 11 -14.85 -0.34 -10.18
C LYS A 11 -13.71 -0.38 -11.19
N ASN A 12 -12.84 0.61 -11.15
CA ASN A 12 -11.74 0.72 -12.13
C ASN A 12 -10.50 -0.07 -11.74
N ASN A 13 -10.44 -0.51 -10.48
CA ASN A 13 -9.32 -1.26 -9.94
C ASN A 13 -9.86 -2.38 -9.06
N PRO A 14 -10.31 -3.50 -9.65
CA PRO A 14 -10.95 -4.56 -8.87
C PRO A 14 -10.07 -5.23 -7.83
N GLU A 15 -8.77 -4.93 -7.85
CA GLU A 15 -7.83 -5.44 -6.85
C GLU A 15 -7.73 -4.53 -5.63
N ARG A 16 -8.43 -3.40 -5.65
CA ARG A 16 -8.39 -2.44 -4.55
C ARG A 16 -9.77 -2.32 -3.91
N TYR A 17 -9.76 -2.13 -2.60
CA TYR A 17 -10.97 -2.03 -1.80
C TYR A 17 -10.99 -0.74 -1.01
N ASN A 18 -12.17 -0.12 -0.96
CA ASN A 18 -12.41 1.07 -0.15
C ASN A 18 -12.84 0.65 1.24
N ILE A 19 -12.21 1.22 2.25
CA ILE A 19 -12.54 0.93 3.65
C ILE A 19 -13.27 2.14 4.24
N TYR A 20 -14.44 1.89 4.80
CA TYR A 20 -15.25 2.92 5.44
C TYR A 20 -15.25 2.69 6.95
N ILE A 21 -14.99 3.75 7.68
CA ILE A 21 -14.99 3.73 9.15
C ILE A 21 -16.05 4.70 9.62
N GLU A 22 -16.96 4.21 10.46
CA GLU A 22 -18.07 5.01 10.96
C GLU A 22 -18.84 5.67 9.81
N GLU A 23 -19.07 4.90 8.76
CA GLU A 23 -19.84 5.29 7.58
C GLU A 23 -19.18 6.35 6.69
N LYS A 24 -17.91 6.67 6.96
CA LYS A 24 -17.14 7.62 6.14
C LYS A 24 -15.98 6.92 5.47
N TYR A 25 -15.68 7.31 4.25
CA TYR A 25 -14.52 6.79 3.56
C TYR A 25 -13.25 7.11 4.37
N ALA A 26 -12.45 6.09 4.63
CA ALA A 26 -11.23 6.25 5.40
C ALA A 26 -9.97 6.10 4.55
N PHE A 27 -9.85 4.99 3.84
CA PHE A 27 -8.68 4.72 3.00
C PHE A 27 -8.99 3.56 2.05
N ALA A 28 -8.09 3.33 1.10
CA ALA A 28 -8.20 2.19 0.19
C ALA A 28 -6.98 1.30 0.37
N VAL A 29 -7.14 0.00 0.12
CA VAL A 29 -6.06 -0.97 0.24
C VAL A 29 -6.12 -1.98 -0.88
N ASP A 30 -4.96 -2.59 -1.17
CA ASP A 30 -4.87 -3.72 -2.07
C ASP A 30 -5.52 -4.95 -1.43
N GLU A 31 -6.03 -5.83 -2.27
CA GLU A 31 -6.67 -7.07 -1.82
C GLU A 31 -5.77 -7.89 -0.89
N SER A 32 -4.46 -7.91 -1.16
CA SER A 32 -3.51 -8.66 -0.33
C SER A 32 -3.48 -8.17 1.11
N LEU A 33 -3.67 -6.86 1.32
CA LEU A 33 -3.68 -6.30 2.67
C LEU A 33 -5.00 -6.55 3.37
N LEU A 34 -6.10 -6.64 2.60
CA LEU A 34 -7.38 -7.01 3.14
C LEU A 34 -7.27 -8.38 3.83
N VAL A 35 -6.59 -9.31 3.17
CA VAL A 35 -6.37 -10.66 3.70
C VAL A 35 -5.35 -10.64 4.84
N LYS A 36 -4.21 -9.98 4.63
CA LYS A 36 -3.13 -9.94 5.62
C LYS A 36 -3.58 -9.44 6.98
N TYR A 37 -4.35 -8.36 6.98
CA TYR A 37 -4.83 -7.74 8.22
C TYR A 37 -6.23 -8.21 8.61
N GLN A 38 -6.78 -9.15 7.87
CA GLN A 38 -8.11 -9.71 8.15
C GLN A 38 -9.17 -8.62 8.29
N LEU A 39 -9.16 -7.68 7.35
CA LEU A 39 -10.10 -6.57 7.37
C LEU A 39 -11.50 -7.05 7.00
N SER A 40 -12.46 -6.71 7.83
CA SER A 40 -13.85 -7.10 7.60
C SER A 40 -14.78 -6.08 8.26
N LYS A 41 -16.03 -6.12 7.87
CA LYS A 41 -17.05 -5.30 8.51
C LYS A 41 -17.08 -5.61 10.00
N ASP A 42 -17.27 -4.59 10.80
CA ASP A 42 -17.36 -4.64 12.25
C ASP A 42 -16.01 -4.76 12.98
N LYS A 43 -14.91 -4.88 12.24
CA LYS A 43 -13.60 -4.91 12.89
C LYS A 43 -13.26 -3.52 13.42
N ASP A 44 -12.73 -3.48 14.66
CA ASP A 44 -12.27 -2.26 15.29
C ASP A 44 -10.76 -2.09 15.02
N LEU A 45 -10.38 -0.97 14.40
CA LEU A 45 -8.99 -0.67 14.10
C LEU A 45 -8.45 0.35 15.11
N GLU A 46 -7.35 -0.01 15.76
CA GLU A 46 -6.62 0.96 16.59
C GLU A 46 -5.92 1.94 15.66
N GLY A 47 -5.64 3.15 16.16
CA GLY A 47 -5.00 4.18 15.33
C GLY A 47 -3.69 3.72 14.72
N PHE A 48 -2.85 3.04 15.51
CA PHE A 48 -1.56 2.56 15.00
C PHE A 48 -1.72 1.45 13.95
N GLU A 49 -2.77 0.63 14.05
CA GLU A 49 -3.04 -0.40 13.04
C GLU A 49 -3.42 0.23 11.70
N ARG A 50 -4.23 1.28 11.75
CA ARG A 50 -4.63 2.01 10.57
C ARG A 50 -3.40 2.60 9.86
N ASP A 51 -2.53 3.25 10.63
CA ASP A 51 -1.31 3.84 10.08
C ASP A 51 -0.39 2.78 9.49
N GLU A 52 -0.28 1.63 10.14
CA GLU A 52 0.53 0.52 9.66
C GLU A 52 -0.02 -0.03 8.34
N ILE A 53 -1.34 -0.18 8.26
CA ILE A 53 -1.98 -0.67 7.04
C ILE A 53 -1.77 0.30 5.87
N VAL A 54 -1.96 1.58 6.11
CA VAL A 54 -1.77 2.62 5.09
C VAL A 54 -0.32 2.65 4.62
N PHE A 55 0.63 2.58 5.54
CA PHE A 55 2.04 2.54 5.20
C PHE A 55 2.38 1.31 4.35
N ASP A 56 1.89 0.14 4.75
CA ASP A 56 2.12 -1.11 4.04
C ASP A 56 1.56 -1.04 2.61
N ASP A 57 0.38 -0.45 2.45
CA ASP A 57 -0.22 -0.26 1.13
C ASP A 57 0.63 0.67 0.26
N GLU A 58 1.16 1.75 0.83
CA GLU A 58 2.03 2.67 0.10
C GLU A 58 3.33 1.97 -0.35
N VAL A 59 3.90 1.15 0.54
CA VAL A 59 5.10 0.36 0.19
C VAL A 59 4.80 -0.59 -0.96
N ARG A 60 3.65 -1.24 -0.94
CA ARG A 60 3.26 -2.15 -2.01
C ARG A 60 3.09 -1.42 -3.35
N LYS A 61 2.49 -0.24 -3.33
CA LYS A 61 2.36 0.58 -4.54
C LYS A 61 3.73 0.96 -5.08
N ALA A 62 4.62 1.40 -4.21
CA ALA A 62 5.97 1.80 -4.60
C ALA A 62 6.75 0.61 -5.16
N PHE A 63 6.62 -0.54 -4.52
CA PHE A 63 7.26 -1.77 -4.98
C PHE A 63 6.79 -2.15 -6.38
N ASN A 64 5.48 -2.11 -6.63
CA ASN A 64 4.92 -2.43 -7.93
C ASN A 64 5.36 -1.43 -9.01
N LYS A 65 5.45 -0.16 -8.64
CA LYS A 65 5.94 0.87 -9.55
C LYS A 65 7.40 0.62 -9.90
N ALA A 66 8.19 0.20 -8.94
CA ALA A 66 9.60 -0.13 -9.16
C ALA A 66 9.74 -1.33 -10.10
N LEU A 67 8.90 -2.35 -9.93
CA LEU A 67 8.90 -3.51 -10.83
C LEU A 67 8.56 -3.11 -12.26
N ASP A 68 7.58 -2.23 -12.44
CA ASP A 68 7.24 -1.73 -13.78
C ASP A 68 8.43 -0.99 -14.39
N PHE A 69 9.10 -0.16 -13.60
CA PHE A 69 10.26 0.59 -14.06
C PHE A 69 11.38 -0.36 -14.50
N LEU A 70 11.62 -1.41 -13.73
CA LEU A 70 12.65 -2.41 -14.03
C LEU A 70 12.29 -3.30 -15.22
N SER A 71 11.00 -3.40 -15.56
CA SER A 71 10.57 -4.26 -16.66
C SER A 71 11.08 -3.82 -18.03
N PHE A 72 11.51 -2.57 -18.16
CA PHE A 72 12.03 -2.04 -19.42
C PHE A 72 13.52 -2.32 -19.60
N ARG A 73 14.29 -2.29 -18.52
CA ARG A 73 15.72 -2.63 -18.52
C ARG A 73 16.22 -2.64 -17.08
N MET A 74 17.41 -3.22 -16.91
CA MET A 74 18.08 -3.20 -15.61
C MET A 74 18.39 -1.76 -15.20
N ARG A 75 18.13 -1.45 -13.94
CA ARG A 75 18.38 -0.12 -13.37
C ARG A 75 19.17 -0.27 -12.08
N SER A 76 19.97 0.74 -11.74
CA SER A 76 20.66 0.75 -10.46
C SER A 76 19.66 1.02 -9.33
N GLU A 77 20.05 0.64 -8.12
CA GLU A 77 19.25 0.94 -6.93
C GLU A 77 19.00 2.45 -6.82
N HIS A 78 20.03 3.25 -7.12
CA HIS A 78 19.92 4.71 -7.09
C HIS A 78 18.87 5.23 -8.08
N GLU A 79 18.86 4.68 -9.29
CA GLU A 79 17.88 5.09 -10.31
C GLU A 79 16.45 4.76 -9.88
N VAL A 80 16.25 3.58 -9.30
CA VAL A 80 14.92 3.17 -8.81
C VAL A 80 14.49 4.07 -7.66
N LYS A 81 15.41 4.33 -6.72
CA LYS A 81 15.13 5.22 -5.59
C LYS A 81 14.69 6.60 -6.07
N LYS A 82 15.44 7.17 -7.02
CA LYS A 82 15.11 8.46 -7.58
C LYS A 82 13.73 8.46 -8.26
N LYS A 83 13.43 7.41 -9.00
CA LYS A 83 12.12 7.27 -9.67
C LYS A 83 10.97 7.29 -8.67
N LEU A 84 11.13 6.58 -7.57
CA LEU A 84 10.09 6.52 -6.54
C LEU A 84 9.93 7.85 -5.81
N LEU A 85 11.05 8.52 -5.52
CA LEU A 85 11.00 9.85 -4.90
C LEU A 85 10.34 10.87 -5.82
N ASP A 86 10.64 10.82 -7.12
CA ASP A 86 10.03 11.71 -8.11
C ASP A 86 8.52 11.45 -8.26
N ALA A 87 8.08 10.23 -7.95
CA ALA A 87 6.66 9.89 -7.94
C ALA A 87 5.97 10.29 -6.62
N GLU A 88 6.70 11.03 -5.78
CA GLU A 88 6.18 11.61 -4.53
C GLU A 88 5.86 10.62 -3.42
N TYR A 89 6.47 9.44 -3.45
CA TYR A 89 6.37 8.52 -2.32
C TYR A 89 7.25 9.06 -1.17
N GLY A 90 6.79 8.88 0.05
CA GLY A 90 7.54 9.29 1.23
C GLY A 90 8.87 8.54 1.33
N GLU A 91 9.87 9.18 1.92
CA GLU A 91 11.19 8.59 2.04
C GLU A 91 11.20 7.23 2.74
N ALA A 92 10.45 7.10 3.84
CA ALA A 92 10.36 5.84 4.57
C ALA A 92 9.75 4.74 3.72
N VAL A 93 8.73 5.07 2.91
CA VAL A 93 8.09 4.14 2.00
C VAL A 93 9.09 3.68 0.93
N VAL A 94 9.84 4.63 0.36
CA VAL A 94 10.84 4.33 -0.67
C VAL A 94 11.91 3.40 -0.12
N LEU A 95 12.44 3.68 1.07
CA LEU A 95 13.47 2.85 1.69
C LEU A 95 12.97 1.42 1.91
N GLU A 96 11.76 1.26 2.39
CA GLU A 96 11.18 -0.06 2.62
C GLU A 96 10.99 -0.81 1.30
N ALA A 97 10.48 -0.13 0.27
CA ALA A 97 10.27 -0.73 -1.05
C ALA A 97 11.60 -1.17 -1.68
N ILE A 98 12.64 -0.34 -1.57
CA ILE A 98 13.98 -0.65 -2.08
C ILE A 98 14.54 -1.87 -1.36
N GLN A 99 14.37 -1.93 -0.05
CA GLN A 99 14.85 -3.04 0.75
C GLN A 99 14.18 -4.34 0.31
N LYS A 100 12.88 -4.33 0.10
CA LYS A 100 12.15 -5.51 -0.38
C LYS A 100 12.61 -5.94 -1.76
N LEU A 101 12.90 -4.97 -2.63
CA LEU A 101 13.29 -5.24 -4.01
C LEU A 101 14.70 -5.83 -4.11
N TYR A 102 15.63 -5.33 -3.34
CA TYR A 102 17.06 -5.69 -3.48
C TYR A 102 17.59 -6.60 -2.38
N HIS A 103 16.91 -6.70 -1.24
CA HIS A 103 17.45 -7.44 -0.09
C HIS A 103 16.62 -8.65 0.34
N LEU A 104 15.55 -8.91 -0.36
CA LEU A 104 14.75 -10.10 -0.09
C LEU A 104 15.16 -11.30 -0.91
N GLY A 105 16.22 -11.21 -1.54
CA GLY A 105 16.80 -12.32 -2.27
C GLY A 105 15.97 -12.82 -3.43
#